data_383343cdca5b99b0796b97be6cf26c5a
#
_entry.id   383343cdca5b99b0796b97be6cf26c5a
#
_cell.length_a   1.000
_cell.length_b   1.000
_cell.length_c   1.000
_cell.angle_alpha   90.00
_cell.angle_beta   90.00
_cell.angle_gamma   90.00
#
_symmetry.space_group_name_H-M   'P 1'
#
loop_
_entity.id
_entity.type
_entity.pdbx_description
1 polymer ?
#
loop_
_entity_poly.entity_id
_entity_poly.type
_entity_poly.pdbx_seq_one_letter_code
_entity_poly.pdbx_strand_id
1 'polypeptide(L)'
;ILVIGLITSLLGAFMGISESCFAFIPLCVLVANTMGYDAIVGYGMCMMANVLGFTAGPMNYWTTGIAQGIAELPLYSGLGLRMVMYVGFMVIGIGYLIIYAKRIRKDPTRSVLYGDEDADRSSVMADAESSAKDLPAFTTRKKIVLAIVCVGFIGLIYFLTVKGWWDGSQIGGYLLVVAIVAAIVDGKNLNEIANGFVQGAHNVLLGALMVGMARSILIVLENGMVVDTILYGCVTVLSQMPKT
;
A
#
# COMPACT_ATOMS: atom_id res chain seq x y z
N ILE A 1 -9.21 -13.33 -2.21
CA ILE A 1 -9.56 -11.92 -2.42
C ILE A 1 -9.63 -11.20 -1.06
N LEU A 2 -10.56 -11.58 -0.18
CA LEU A 2 -10.82 -10.86 1.07
C LEU A 2 -9.59 -10.77 1.99
N VAL A 3 -8.87 -11.87 2.18
CA VAL A 3 -7.70 -11.92 3.08
C VAL A 3 -6.58 -11.02 2.56
N ILE A 4 -6.21 -11.16 1.29
CA ILE A 4 -5.15 -10.35 0.68
C ILE A 4 -5.56 -8.88 0.66
N GLY A 5 -6.79 -8.57 0.22
CA GLY A 5 -7.31 -7.21 0.20
C GLY A 5 -7.35 -6.57 1.60
N LEU A 6 -7.69 -7.32 2.64
CA LEU A 6 -7.64 -6.82 4.01
C LEU A 6 -6.21 -6.48 4.45
N ILE A 7 -5.26 -7.39 4.19
CA ILE A 7 -3.84 -7.18 4.56
C ILE A 7 -3.28 -5.95 3.85
N THR A 8 -3.46 -5.84 2.54
CA THR A 8 -2.95 -4.71 1.75
C THR A 8 -3.63 -3.39 2.14
N SER A 9 -4.92 -3.43 2.44
CA SER A 9 -5.67 -2.28 2.95
C SER A 9 -5.18 -1.81 4.31
N LEU A 10 -4.85 -2.72 5.23
CA LEU A 10 -4.28 -2.37 6.53
C LEU A 10 -2.92 -1.68 6.37
N LEU A 11 -2.07 -2.13 5.43
CA LEU A 11 -0.80 -1.47 5.12
C LEU A 11 -1.02 -0.02 4.66
N GLY A 12 -2.01 0.23 3.80
CA GLY A 12 -2.39 1.58 3.39
C GLY A 12 -2.96 2.42 4.53
N ALA A 13 -3.87 1.84 5.32
CA ALA A 13 -4.62 2.53 6.36
C ALA A 13 -3.77 2.97 7.57
N PHE A 14 -2.83 2.13 7.98
CA PHE A 14 -2.04 2.35 9.19
C PHE A 14 -0.62 2.81 8.90
N MET A 15 -0.01 2.30 7.84
CA MET A 15 1.39 2.61 7.51
C MET A 15 1.53 3.67 6.42
N GLY A 16 0.49 3.88 5.62
CA GLY A 16 0.54 4.80 4.49
C GLY A 16 1.52 4.35 3.40
N ILE A 17 1.77 3.04 3.28
CA ILE A 17 2.70 2.45 2.31
C ILE A 17 1.89 2.04 1.07
N SER A 18 1.83 2.91 0.08
CA SER A 18 1.19 2.60 -1.21
C SER A 18 2.20 2.14 -2.25
N GLU A 19 3.35 2.79 -2.33
CA GLU A 19 4.35 2.55 -3.36
C GLU A 19 4.95 1.15 -3.25
N SER A 20 5.20 0.67 -2.03
CA SER A 20 5.74 -0.68 -1.82
C SER A 20 4.76 -1.79 -2.23
N CYS A 21 3.47 -1.50 -2.33
CA CYS A 21 2.48 -2.46 -2.79
C CYS A 21 2.62 -2.80 -4.27
N PHE A 22 3.26 -1.95 -5.09
CA PHE A 22 3.55 -2.25 -6.49
C PHE A 22 4.35 -3.55 -6.66
N ALA A 23 5.29 -3.82 -5.75
CA ALA A 23 6.09 -5.04 -5.79
C ALA A 23 5.26 -6.33 -5.57
N PHE A 24 4.08 -6.22 -4.95
CA PHE A 24 3.20 -7.37 -4.69
C PHE A 24 2.15 -7.59 -5.79
N ILE A 25 1.99 -6.65 -6.73
CA ILE A 25 1.00 -6.78 -7.81
C ILE A 25 1.20 -8.07 -8.61
N PRO A 26 2.42 -8.42 -9.09
CA PRO A 26 2.64 -9.63 -9.87
C PRO A 26 2.22 -10.89 -9.10
N LEU A 27 2.54 -10.95 -7.82
CA LEU A 27 2.16 -12.07 -6.96
C LEU A 27 0.64 -12.18 -6.79
N CYS A 28 -0.04 -11.04 -6.59
CA CYS A 28 -1.50 -11.03 -6.45
C CYS A 28 -2.20 -11.41 -7.75
N VAL A 29 -1.67 -10.98 -8.90
CA VAL A 29 -2.17 -11.36 -10.23
C VAL A 29 -1.98 -12.86 -10.45
N LEU A 30 -0.80 -13.41 -10.12
CA LEU A 30 -0.55 -14.84 -10.22
C LEU A 30 -1.54 -15.65 -9.36
N VAL A 31 -1.77 -15.22 -8.10
CA VAL A 31 -2.75 -15.87 -7.21
C VAL A 31 -4.16 -15.76 -7.77
N ALA A 32 -4.55 -14.62 -8.34
CA ALA A 32 -5.87 -14.46 -8.95
C ALA A 32 -6.06 -15.42 -10.13
N ASN A 33 -5.07 -15.49 -11.02
CA ASN A 33 -5.11 -16.36 -12.21
C ASN A 33 -5.13 -17.85 -11.84
N THR A 34 -4.34 -18.29 -10.86
CA THR A 34 -4.39 -19.67 -10.36
C THR A 34 -5.74 -20.04 -9.74
N MET A 35 -6.49 -19.05 -9.28
CA MET A 35 -7.85 -19.23 -8.75
C MET A 35 -8.96 -19.11 -9.82
N GLY A 36 -8.58 -18.90 -11.10
CA GLY A 36 -9.52 -18.76 -12.23
C GLY A 36 -10.16 -17.36 -12.30
N TYR A 37 -9.48 -16.34 -11.79
CA TYR A 37 -9.84 -14.93 -11.96
C TYR A 37 -8.90 -14.25 -12.97
N ASP A 38 -9.21 -13.02 -13.36
CA ASP A 38 -8.38 -12.23 -14.25
C ASP A 38 -7.35 -11.35 -13.50
N ALA A 39 -6.45 -10.72 -14.26
CA ALA A 39 -5.43 -9.84 -13.72
C ALA A 39 -6.02 -8.61 -12.99
N ILE A 40 -7.22 -8.16 -13.38
CA ILE A 40 -7.91 -7.03 -12.73
C ILE A 40 -8.28 -7.38 -11.29
N VAL A 41 -8.71 -8.63 -11.04
CA VAL A 41 -8.98 -9.09 -9.67
C VAL A 41 -7.69 -9.11 -8.86
N GLY A 42 -6.59 -9.59 -9.45
CA GLY A 42 -5.27 -9.58 -8.80
C GLY A 42 -4.80 -8.17 -8.44
N TYR A 43 -4.87 -7.25 -9.39
CA TYR A 43 -4.57 -5.84 -9.18
C TYR A 43 -5.49 -5.22 -8.11
N GLY A 44 -6.79 -5.51 -8.17
CA GLY A 44 -7.78 -5.00 -7.21
C GLY A 44 -7.53 -5.49 -5.78
N MET A 45 -7.12 -6.75 -5.60
CA MET A 45 -6.74 -7.29 -4.28
C MET A 45 -5.54 -6.56 -3.67
N CYS A 46 -4.62 -6.08 -4.50
CA CYS A 46 -3.41 -5.40 -4.07
C CYS A 46 -3.62 -3.89 -3.97
N MET A 47 -3.76 -3.24 -5.11
CA MET A 47 -3.72 -1.78 -5.20
C MET A 47 -5.03 -1.11 -4.82
N MET A 48 -6.17 -1.59 -5.32
CA MET A 48 -7.45 -0.96 -4.98
C MET A 48 -7.72 -1.03 -3.48
N ALA A 49 -7.50 -2.19 -2.88
CA ALA A 49 -7.69 -2.37 -1.44
C ALA A 49 -6.72 -1.50 -0.62
N ASN A 50 -5.45 -1.40 -1.04
CA ASN A 50 -4.45 -0.53 -0.40
C ASN A 50 -4.87 0.96 -0.49
N VAL A 51 -5.26 1.44 -1.66
CA VAL A 51 -5.69 2.83 -1.89
C VAL A 51 -6.94 3.17 -1.07
N LEU A 52 -7.90 2.26 -0.95
CA LEU A 52 -9.08 2.46 -0.10
C LEU A 52 -8.69 2.62 1.37
N GLY A 53 -7.75 1.80 1.85
CA GLY A 53 -7.19 1.92 3.20
C GLY A 53 -6.44 3.24 3.39
N PHE A 54 -5.60 3.61 2.44
CA PHE A 54 -4.83 4.85 2.45
C PHE A 54 -5.74 6.09 2.46
N THR A 55 -6.80 6.09 1.64
CA THR A 55 -7.76 7.20 1.54
C THR A 55 -8.54 7.40 2.83
N ALA A 56 -9.01 6.33 3.45
CA ALA A 56 -9.68 6.39 4.76
C ALA A 56 -8.71 6.85 5.86
N GLY A 57 -7.45 6.46 5.76
CA GLY A 57 -6.32 6.90 6.55
C GLY A 57 -6.58 7.01 8.07
N PRO A 58 -7.15 6.00 8.77
CA PRO A 58 -7.50 6.15 10.18
C PRO A 58 -6.30 6.55 11.03
N MET A 59 -5.12 5.99 10.74
CA MET A 59 -3.87 6.30 11.43
C MET A 59 -2.72 6.55 10.44
N ASN A 60 -3.03 6.92 9.21
CA ASN A 60 -2.03 7.21 8.20
C ASN A 60 -1.33 8.54 8.51
N TYR A 61 -0.02 8.48 8.75
CA TYR A 61 0.79 9.66 9.01
C TYR A 61 0.83 10.62 7.82
N TRP A 62 1.03 10.08 6.61
CA TRP A 62 1.25 10.88 5.40
C TRP A 62 0.03 11.70 4.96
N THR A 63 -1.16 11.27 5.32
CA THR A 63 -2.40 12.01 5.03
C THR A 63 -2.94 12.68 6.28
N THR A 64 -3.43 11.90 7.20
CA THR A 64 -4.10 12.36 8.42
C THR A 64 -3.16 13.04 9.39
N GLY A 65 -1.97 12.48 9.63
CA GLY A 65 -1.00 13.03 10.58
C GLY A 65 -0.52 14.40 10.16
N ILE A 66 -0.11 14.54 8.89
CA ILE A 66 0.36 15.83 8.34
C ILE A 66 -0.77 16.86 8.34
N ALA A 67 -1.96 16.49 7.87
CA ALA A 67 -3.10 17.40 7.82
C ALA A 67 -3.50 17.92 9.21
N GLN A 68 -3.50 17.05 10.22
CA GLN A 68 -3.78 17.44 11.61
C GLN A 68 -2.66 18.27 12.22
N GLY A 69 -1.40 17.97 11.89
CA GLY A 69 -0.26 18.80 12.30
C GLY A 69 -0.34 20.24 11.76
N ILE A 70 -0.72 20.40 10.49
CA ILE A 70 -0.93 21.72 9.88
C ILE A 70 -2.13 22.45 10.49
N ALA A 71 -3.20 21.71 10.83
CA ALA A 71 -4.42 22.26 11.42
C ALA A 71 -4.30 22.48 12.95
N GLU A 72 -3.14 22.20 13.54
CA GLU A 72 -2.90 22.27 15.00
C GLU A 72 -3.90 21.45 15.83
N LEU A 73 -4.42 20.37 15.25
CA LEU A 73 -5.35 19.45 15.92
C LEU A 73 -4.57 18.33 16.62
N PRO A 74 -5.12 17.77 17.72
CA PRO A 74 -4.53 16.59 18.34
C PRO A 74 -4.42 15.44 17.33
N LEU A 75 -3.22 14.82 17.24
CA LEU A 75 -2.97 13.72 16.31
C LEU A 75 -3.98 12.59 16.51
N TYR A 76 -4.50 12.11 15.39
CA TYR A 76 -5.55 11.06 15.31
C TYR A 76 -6.86 11.38 16.03
N SER A 77 -7.13 12.66 16.33
CA SER A 77 -8.47 13.07 16.73
C SER A 77 -9.50 12.67 15.66
N GLY A 78 -10.68 12.21 16.07
CA GLY A 78 -11.69 11.70 15.13
C GLY A 78 -11.44 10.28 14.61
N LEU A 79 -10.58 9.49 15.26
CA LEU A 79 -10.26 8.10 14.86
C LEU A 79 -11.53 7.26 14.68
N GLY A 80 -12.53 7.41 15.56
CA GLY A 80 -13.79 6.64 15.47
C GLY A 80 -14.53 6.85 14.15
N LEU A 81 -14.66 8.10 13.71
CA LEU A 81 -15.31 8.42 12.44
C LEU A 81 -14.52 7.84 11.26
N ARG A 82 -13.18 7.96 11.29
CA ARG A 82 -12.32 7.41 10.22
C ARG A 82 -12.34 5.90 10.17
N MET A 83 -12.45 5.22 11.31
CA MET A 83 -12.63 3.77 11.34
C MET A 83 -13.97 3.35 10.71
N VAL A 84 -15.05 4.10 10.96
CA VAL A 84 -16.34 3.87 10.29
C VAL A 84 -16.21 4.08 8.78
N MET A 85 -15.55 5.16 8.34
CA MET A 85 -15.28 5.41 6.92
C MET A 85 -14.41 4.32 6.30
N TYR A 86 -13.37 3.86 7.00
CA TYR A 86 -12.50 2.76 6.56
C TYR A 86 -13.31 1.49 6.30
N VAL A 87 -14.13 1.08 7.28
CA VAL A 87 -15.00 -0.10 7.13
C VAL A 87 -15.98 0.09 5.97
N GLY A 88 -16.58 1.27 5.84
CA GLY A 88 -17.49 1.60 4.73
C GLY A 88 -16.81 1.47 3.36
N PHE A 89 -15.64 2.07 3.18
CA PHE A 89 -14.87 1.97 1.92
C PHE A 89 -14.44 0.52 1.63
N MET A 90 -14.03 -0.22 2.66
CA MET A 90 -13.65 -1.62 2.50
C MET A 90 -14.83 -2.50 2.10
N VAL A 91 -15.99 -2.31 2.71
CA VAL A 91 -17.21 -3.06 2.36
C VAL A 91 -17.61 -2.77 0.91
N ILE A 92 -17.61 -1.51 0.50
CA ILE A 92 -17.97 -1.11 -0.87
C ILE A 92 -16.93 -1.65 -1.87
N GLY A 93 -15.64 -1.38 -1.65
CA GLY A 93 -14.61 -1.72 -2.61
C GLY A 93 -14.34 -3.22 -2.72
N ILE A 94 -14.14 -3.92 -1.62
CA ILE A 94 -13.96 -5.37 -1.64
C ILE A 94 -15.25 -6.07 -2.06
N GLY A 95 -16.41 -5.55 -1.65
CA GLY A 95 -17.70 -6.04 -2.09
C GLY A 95 -17.86 -5.98 -3.62
N TYR A 96 -17.51 -4.83 -4.21
CA TYR A 96 -17.49 -4.68 -5.67
C TYR A 96 -16.53 -5.66 -6.34
N LEU A 97 -15.31 -5.80 -5.80
CA LEU A 97 -14.32 -6.72 -6.35
C LEU A 97 -14.78 -8.19 -6.27
N ILE A 98 -15.43 -8.58 -5.18
CA ILE A 98 -16.01 -9.92 -5.04
C ILE A 98 -17.16 -10.14 -6.03
N ILE A 99 -18.01 -9.15 -6.24
CA ILE A 99 -19.11 -9.23 -7.22
C ILE A 99 -18.54 -9.37 -8.62
N TYR A 100 -17.53 -8.57 -8.98
CA TYR A 100 -16.84 -8.65 -10.25
C TYR A 100 -16.19 -10.03 -10.44
N ALA A 101 -15.43 -10.51 -9.47
CA ALA A 101 -14.78 -11.82 -9.49
C ALA A 101 -15.78 -12.97 -9.66
N LYS A 102 -16.92 -12.93 -8.95
CA LYS A 102 -17.98 -13.92 -9.12
C LYS A 102 -18.62 -13.88 -10.51
N ARG A 103 -18.75 -12.68 -11.09
CA ARG A 103 -19.34 -12.49 -12.43
C ARG A 103 -18.44 -13.08 -13.50
N ILE A 104 -17.13 -12.80 -13.48
CA ILE A 104 -16.19 -13.34 -14.47
C ILE A 104 -15.97 -14.86 -14.31
N ARG A 105 -16.00 -15.36 -13.07
CA ARG A 105 -15.93 -16.81 -12.83
C ARG A 105 -17.12 -17.55 -13.42
N LYS A 106 -18.29 -16.93 -13.45
CA LYS A 106 -19.53 -17.51 -14.01
C LYS A 106 -19.57 -17.41 -15.54
N ASP A 107 -19.03 -16.32 -16.08
CA ASP A 107 -19.00 -16.02 -17.50
C ASP A 107 -17.72 -15.25 -17.84
N PRO A 108 -16.65 -15.96 -18.29
CA PRO A 108 -15.37 -15.33 -18.61
C PRO A 108 -15.45 -14.22 -19.66
N THR A 109 -16.47 -14.25 -20.53
CA THR A 109 -16.65 -13.22 -21.57
C THR A 109 -16.96 -11.84 -20.98
N ARG A 110 -17.32 -11.78 -19.71
CA ARG A 110 -17.59 -10.51 -18.97
C ARG A 110 -16.36 -9.88 -18.35
N SER A 111 -15.20 -10.52 -18.48
CA SER A 111 -13.96 -9.88 -18.12
C SER A 111 -13.68 -8.69 -19.05
N VAL A 112 -13.20 -7.59 -18.48
CA VAL A 112 -12.77 -6.42 -19.27
C VAL A 112 -11.56 -6.77 -20.14
N LEU A 113 -10.79 -7.79 -19.77
CA LEU A 113 -9.64 -8.30 -20.50
C LEU A 113 -9.98 -9.41 -21.49
N TYR A 114 -11.26 -9.73 -21.69
CA TYR A 114 -11.67 -10.80 -22.59
C TYR A 114 -11.32 -10.47 -24.05
N GLY A 115 -10.51 -11.33 -24.67
CA GLY A 115 -10.05 -11.14 -26.05
C GLY A 115 -8.74 -10.35 -26.20
N ASP A 116 -8.15 -9.90 -25.10
CA ASP A 116 -6.84 -9.27 -25.07
C ASP A 116 -5.78 -10.31 -24.67
N GLU A 117 -5.18 -10.97 -25.68
CA GLU A 117 -4.17 -12.01 -25.47
C GLU A 117 -2.88 -11.47 -24.84
N ASP A 118 -2.58 -10.17 -25.02
CA ASP A 118 -1.41 -9.52 -24.45
C ASP A 118 -1.61 -9.19 -22.95
N ALA A 119 -2.81 -8.93 -22.53
CA ALA A 119 -3.13 -8.65 -21.12
C ALA A 119 -3.06 -9.90 -20.24
N ASP A 120 -3.37 -11.09 -20.79
CA ASP A 120 -3.29 -12.37 -20.06
C ASP A 120 -1.85 -12.95 -20.05
N ARG A 121 -0.99 -12.51 -20.97
CA ARG A 121 0.39 -12.99 -21.13
C ARG A 121 1.44 -11.92 -20.85
N SER A 122 1.10 -10.87 -20.10
CA SER A 122 2.05 -9.81 -19.82
C SER A 122 3.36 -10.39 -19.24
N SER A 123 4.48 -9.76 -19.58
CA SER A 123 5.83 -10.05 -19.08
C SER A 123 5.88 -10.20 -17.55
N VAL A 124 4.96 -9.54 -16.87
CA VAL A 124 4.72 -9.63 -15.42
C VAL A 124 4.32 -11.03 -14.96
N MET A 125 3.60 -11.81 -15.79
CA MET A 125 3.20 -13.20 -15.46
C MET A 125 4.36 -14.17 -15.65
N ALA A 126 5.16 -14.00 -16.70
CA ALA A 126 6.33 -14.85 -16.95
C ALA A 126 7.36 -14.73 -15.82
N ASP A 127 7.58 -13.51 -15.32
CA ASP A 127 8.46 -13.25 -14.17
C ASP A 127 7.86 -13.77 -12.85
N ALA A 128 6.55 -13.70 -12.68
CA ALA A 128 5.87 -14.22 -11.50
C ALA A 128 5.79 -15.76 -11.50
N GLU A 129 5.55 -16.40 -12.65
CA GLU A 129 5.55 -17.87 -12.77
C GLU A 129 6.96 -18.46 -12.59
N SER A 130 8.00 -17.84 -13.14
CA SER A 130 9.38 -18.25 -12.92
C SER A 130 9.74 -18.13 -11.44
N SER A 131 9.36 -17.01 -10.78
CA SER A 131 9.57 -16.80 -9.34
C SER A 131 8.75 -17.76 -8.48
N ALA A 132 7.56 -18.20 -8.92
CA ALA A 132 6.69 -19.11 -8.17
C ALA A 132 7.17 -20.58 -8.26
N LYS A 133 7.78 -20.98 -9.38
CA LYS A 133 8.34 -22.34 -9.55
C LYS A 133 9.56 -22.60 -8.65
N ASP A 134 10.30 -21.55 -8.33
CA ASP A 134 11.49 -21.59 -7.49
C ASP A 134 11.18 -21.29 -5.99
N LEU A 135 9.91 -21.26 -5.60
CA LEU A 135 9.56 -21.03 -4.19
C LEU A 135 10.03 -22.22 -3.35
N PRO A 136 11.07 -22.08 -2.53
CA PRO A 136 11.52 -23.16 -1.68
C PRO A 136 10.47 -23.49 -0.62
N ALA A 137 10.35 -24.78 -0.27
CA ALA A 137 9.40 -25.26 0.71
C ALA A 137 9.34 -24.38 1.98
N PHE A 138 8.14 -24.22 2.54
CA PHE A 138 7.88 -23.37 3.70
C PHE A 138 8.51 -23.98 4.97
N THR A 139 9.83 -23.81 5.10
CA THR A 139 10.65 -24.35 6.17
C THR A 139 10.34 -23.66 7.50
N THR A 140 10.60 -24.33 8.63
CA THR A 140 10.43 -23.76 9.99
C THR A 140 11.15 -22.41 10.14
N ARG A 141 12.34 -22.23 9.54
CA ARG A 141 13.04 -20.94 9.51
C ARG A 141 12.19 -19.82 8.89
N LYS A 142 11.51 -20.09 7.77
CA LYS A 142 10.65 -19.12 7.11
C LYS A 142 9.42 -18.75 7.94
N LYS A 143 8.90 -19.68 8.74
CA LYS A 143 7.84 -19.39 9.71
C LYS A 143 8.31 -18.43 10.79
N ILE A 144 9.54 -18.61 11.28
CA ILE A 144 10.15 -17.73 12.28
C ILE A 144 10.40 -16.34 11.68
N VAL A 145 10.92 -16.26 10.45
CA VAL A 145 11.10 -15.00 9.73
C VAL A 145 9.76 -14.26 9.57
N LEU A 146 8.72 -14.96 9.15
CA LEU A 146 7.38 -14.39 9.04
C LEU A 146 6.87 -13.87 10.40
N ALA A 147 7.08 -14.64 11.48
CA ALA A 147 6.72 -14.22 12.83
C ALA A 147 7.48 -12.95 13.25
N ILE A 148 8.79 -12.86 12.97
CA ILE A 148 9.62 -11.67 13.25
C ILE A 148 9.06 -10.45 12.49
N VAL A 149 8.73 -10.60 11.23
CA VAL A 149 8.14 -9.52 10.43
C VAL A 149 6.80 -9.09 11.02
N CYS A 150 5.90 -10.04 11.34
CA CYS A 150 4.60 -9.72 11.96
C CYS A 150 4.77 -9.02 13.32
N VAL A 151 5.65 -9.50 14.19
CA VAL A 151 5.96 -8.87 15.48
C VAL A 151 6.58 -7.49 15.26
N GLY A 152 7.46 -7.36 14.26
CA GLY A 152 8.03 -6.08 13.85
C GLY A 152 6.97 -5.07 13.44
N PHE A 153 5.97 -5.47 12.66
CA PHE A 153 4.85 -4.59 12.31
C PHE A 153 3.97 -4.21 13.51
N ILE A 154 3.68 -5.16 14.39
CA ILE A 154 2.94 -4.87 15.63
C ILE A 154 3.74 -3.89 16.50
N GLY A 155 5.06 -4.11 16.63
CA GLY A 155 5.96 -3.20 17.32
C GLY A 155 5.98 -1.79 16.69
N LEU A 156 6.00 -1.69 15.37
CA LEU A 156 5.92 -0.41 14.68
C LEU A 156 4.62 0.33 15.02
N ILE A 157 3.46 -0.34 14.96
CA ILE A 157 2.18 0.24 15.35
C ILE A 157 2.23 0.75 16.80
N TYR A 158 2.81 -0.03 17.71
CA TYR A 158 2.99 0.38 19.10
C TYR A 158 3.87 1.65 19.23
N PHE A 159 5.01 1.71 18.54
CA PHE A 159 5.87 2.88 18.57
C PHE A 159 5.21 4.12 17.97
N LEU A 160 4.47 3.95 16.89
CA LEU A 160 3.69 5.03 16.28
C LEU A 160 2.62 5.56 17.23
N THR A 161 1.85 4.68 17.89
CA THR A 161 0.70 5.09 18.69
C THR A 161 1.07 5.55 20.10
N VAL A 162 2.04 4.89 20.75
CA VAL A 162 2.36 5.11 22.16
C VAL A 162 3.57 6.04 22.35
N LYS A 163 4.57 5.94 21.49
CA LYS A 163 5.82 6.72 21.59
C LYS A 163 5.83 7.95 20.70
N GLY A 164 4.87 8.10 19.80
CA GLY A 164 4.80 9.25 18.90
C GLY A 164 5.99 9.32 17.94
N TRP A 165 6.45 8.17 17.44
CA TRP A 165 7.50 8.14 16.41
C TRP A 165 6.89 8.48 15.05
N TRP A 166 7.01 9.74 14.65
CA TRP A 166 6.38 10.23 13.43
C TRP A 166 7.39 10.67 12.37
N ASP A 167 8.68 10.60 12.68
CA ASP A 167 9.72 10.93 11.73
C ASP A 167 9.97 9.73 10.79
N GLY A 168 9.98 9.99 9.48
CA GLY A 168 10.25 8.98 8.45
C GLY A 168 11.60 8.29 8.64
N SER A 169 12.61 8.98 9.21
CA SER A 169 13.91 8.41 9.53
C SER A 169 13.83 7.37 10.65
N GLN A 170 13.00 7.58 11.67
CA GLN A 170 12.77 6.63 12.76
C GLN A 170 12.05 5.37 12.27
N ILE A 171 11.01 5.56 11.44
CA ILE A 171 10.25 4.46 10.84
C ILE A 171 11.16 3.64 9.91
N GLY A 172 11.91 4.31 9.04
CA GLY A 172 12.84 3.67 8.11
C GLY A 172 13.96 2.91 8.85
N GLY A 173 14.54 3.51 9.88
CA GLY A 173 15.55 2.87 10.72
C GLY A 173 15.02 1.64 11.44
N TYR A 174 13.82 1.70 12.00
CA TYR A 174 13.18 0.57 12.65
C TYR A 174 12.92 -0.59 11.67
N LEU A 175 12.33 -0.30 10.51
CA LEU A 175 12.06 -1.32 9.48
C LEU A 175 13.36 -1.94 8.94
N LEU A 176 14.42 -1.14 8.80
CA LEU A 176 15.75 -1.64 8.42
C LEU A 176 16.28 -2.65 9.44
N VAL A 177 16.17 -2.36 10.74
CA VAL A 177 16.59 -3.29 11.80
C VAL A 177 15.77 -4.57 11.74
N VAL A 178 14.45 -4.49 11.61
CA VAL A 178 13.57 -5.67 11.48
C VAL A 178 13.96 -6.50 10.26
N ALA A 179 14.25 -5.88 9.12
CA ALA A 179 14.65 -6.55 7.89
C ALA A 179 16.01 -7.27 8.05
N ILE A 180 17.00 -6.62 8.68
CA ILE A 180 18.32 -7.22 8.94
C ILE A 180 18.17 -8.42 9.88
N VAL A 181 17.43 -8.28 10.98
CA VAL A 181 17.20 -9.39 11.93
C VAL A 181 16.51 -10.57 11.24
N ALA A 182 15.49 -10.30 10.45
CA ALA A 182 14.78 -11.31 9.66
C ALA A 182 15.73 -12.04 8.68
N ALA A 183 16.61 -11.31 8.00
CA ALA A 183 17.55 -11.86 7.05
C ALA A 183 18.65 -12.71 7.73
N ILE A 184 19.15 -12.29 8.90
CA ILE A 184 20.10 -13.07 9.70
C ILE A 184 19.47 -14.39 10.16
N VAL A 185 18.22 -14.36 10.63
CA VAL A 185 17.48 -15.56 11.05
C VAL A 185 17.21 -16.50 9.87
N ASP A 186 17.00 -15.96 8.68
CA ASP A 186 16.90 -16.75 7.44
C ASP A 186 18.24 -17.39 7.04
N GLY A 187 19.35 -16.99 7.68
CA GLY A 187 20.69 -17.51 7.44
C GLY A 187 21.41 -16.84 6.27
N LYS A 188 21.03 -15.62 5.93
CA LYS A 188 21.66 -14.85 4.86
C LYS A 188 23.00 -14.27 5.28
N ASN A 189 23.96 -14.28 4.35
CA ASN A 189 25.26 -13.63 4.55
C ASN A 189 25.13 -12.10 4.42
N LEU A 190 26.08 -11.35 5.00
CA LEU A 190 26.09 -9.89 4.94
C LEU A 190 26.03 -9.36 3.49
N ASN A 191 26.72 -10.01 2.55
CA ASN A 191 26.68 -9.64 1.14
C ASN A 191 25.29 -9.87 0.52
N GLU A 192 24.61 -10.95 0.89
CA GLU A 192 23.25 -11.22 0.44
C GLU A 192 22.26 -10.21 1.00
N ILE A 193 22.43 -9.80 2.26
CA ILE A 193 21.63 -8.76 2.92
C ILE A 193 21.82 -7.43 2.20
N ALA A 194 23.09 -7.04 1.94
CA ALA A 194 23.40 -5.80 1.23
C ALA A 194 22.84 -5.79 -0.19
N ASN A 195 23.02 -6.89 -0.93
CA ASN A 195 22.48 -7.02 -2.28
C ASN A 195 20.95 -7.01 -2.28
N GLY A 196 20.31 -7.67 -1.33
CA GLY A 196 18.85 -7.65 -1.16
C GLY A 196 18.33 -6.23 -0.88
N PHE A 197 19.05 -5.46 -0.07
CA PHE A 197 18.73 -4.05 0.19
C PHE A 197 18.84 -3.20 -1.08
N VAL A 198 19.94 -3.34 -1.83
CA VAL A 198 20.15 -2.63 -3.11
C VAL A 198 19.07 -2.99 -4.13
N GLN A 199 18.72 -4.25 -4.24
CA GLN A 199 17.65 -4.71 -5.14
C GLN A 199 16.28 -4.16 -4.70
N GLY A 200 16.00 -4.16 -3.40
CA GLY A 200 14.80 -3.53 -2.84
C GLY A 200 14.74 -2.04 -3.14
N ALA A 201 15.85 -1.31 -2.96
CA ALA A 201 15.95 0.11 -3.31
C ALA A 201 15.73 0.36 -4.79
N HIS A 202 16.26 -0.48 -5.66
CA HIS A 202 16.04 -0.41 -7.11
C HIS A 202 14.55 -0.59 -7.46
N ASN A 203 13.85 -1.51 -6.81
CA ASN A 203 12.43 -1.77 -7.07
C ASN A 203 11.52 -0.58 -6.70
N VAL A 204 11.89 0.21 -5.69
CA VAL A 204 11.12 1.40 -5.27
C VAL A 204 11.63 2.71 -5.91
N LEU A 205 12.71 2.66 -6.68
CA LEU A 205 13.34 3.85 -7.27
C LEU A 205 12.39 4.66 -8.15
N LEU A 206 11.61 3.99 -8.99
CA LEU A 206 10.63 4.65 -9.86
C LEU A 206 9.56 5.40 -9.03
N GLY A 207 9.04 4.76 -7.98
CA GLY A 207 8.11 5.38 -7.05
C GLY A 207 8.71 6.60 -6.35
N ALA A 208 9.96 6.47 -5.86
CA ALA A 208 10.67 7.58 -5.23
C ALA A 208 10.88 8.77 -6.18
N LEU A 209 11.24 8.49 -7.45
CA LEU A 209 11.36 9.53 -8.47
C LEU A 209 10.02 10.22 -8.76
N MET A 210 8.92 9.45 -8.87
CA MET A 210 7.58 10.02 -9.06
C MET A 210 7.17 10.94 -7.89
N VAL A 211 7.45 10.54 -6.66
CA VAL A 211 7.20 11.37 -5.47
C VAL A 211 8.06 12.64 -5.50
N GLY A 212 9.34 12.51 -5.87
CA GLY A 212 10.23 13.66 -6.03
C GLY A 212 9.74 14.65 -7.08
N MET A 213 9.26 14.16 -8.24
CA MET A 213 8.69 15.01 -9.29
C MET A 213 7.39 15.70 -8.80
N ALA A 214 6.50 14.99 -8.12
CA ALA A 214 5.29 15.56 -7.55
C ALA A 214 5.61 16.66 -6.51
N ARG A 215 6.62 16.42 -5.65
CA ARG A 215 7.09 17.41 -4.69
C ARG A 215 7.69 18.65 -5.38
N SER A 216 8.37 18.47 -6.50
CA SER A 216 8.91 19.60 -7.27
C SER A 216 7.82 20.55 -7.76
N ILE A 217 6.69 20.01 -8.21
CA ILE A 217 5.51 20.83 -8.60
C ILE A 217 5.04 21.66 -7.42
N LEU A 218 4.93 21.04 -6.23
CA LEU A 218 4.52 21.76 -5.02
C LEU A 218 5.48 22.89 -4.67
N ILE A 219 6.79 22.64 -4.71
CA ILE A 219 7.82 23.65 -4.45
C ILE A 219 7.72 24.84 -5.43
N VAL A 220 7.47 24.57 -6.71
CA VAL A 220 7.27 25.63 -7.72
C VAL A 220 6.04 26.48 -7.39
N LEU A 221 4.94 25.84 -7.00
CA LEU A 221 3.71 26.54 -6.62
C LEU A 221 3.89 27.37 -5.34
N GLU A 222 4.61 26.83 -4.35
CA GLU A 222 4.96 27.53 -3.09
C GLU A 222 5.83 28.74 -3.37
N ASN A 223 6.91 28.60 -4.15
CA ASN A 223 7.82 29.69 -4.51
C ASN A 223 7.11 30.74 -5.39
N GLY A 224 6.14 30.33 -6.21
CA GLY A 224 5.30 31.22 -7.00
C GLY A 224 4.20 31.93 -6.20
N MET A 225 4.07 31.65 -4.89
CA MET A 225 2.98 32.14 -4.03
C MET A 225 1.56 31.88 -4.59
N VAL A 226 1.43 30.82 -5.42
CA VAL A 226 0.16 30.47 -6.07
C VAL A 226 -0.70 29.59 -5.17
N VAL A 227 -0.09 28.86 -4.24
CA VAL A 227 -0.80 27.95 -3.33
C VAL A 227 -1.85 28.68 -2.51
N ASP A 228 -1.48 29.81 -1.90
CA ASP A 228 -2.39 30.62 -1.08
C ASP A 228 -3.56 31.19 -1.90
N THR A 229 -3.29 31.58 -3.14
CA THR A 229 -4.33 32.06 -4.06
C THR A 229 -5.33 30.97 -4.41
N ILE A 230 -4.85 29.76 -4.68
CA ILE A 230 -5.71 28.59 -4.98
C ILE A 230 -6.54 28.22 -3.74
N LEU A 231 -5.90 28.16 -2.57
CA LEU A 231 -6.59 27.84 -1.30
C LEU A 231 -7.66 28.87 -0.97
N TYR A 232 -7.34 30.16 -1.12
CA TYR A 232 -8.32 31.24 -0.92
C TYR A 232 -9.50 31.13 -1.86
N GLY A 233 -9.26 30.86 -3.14
CA GLY A 233 -10.31 30.61 -4.12
C GLY A 233 -11.22 29.44 -3.74
N CYS A 234 -10.62 28.30 -3.36
CA CYS A 234 -11.36 27.12 -2.90
C CYS A 234 -12.20 27.40 -1.65
N VAL A 235 -11.62 28.07 -0.64
CA VAL A 235 -12.32 28.42 0.60
C VAL A 235 -13.48 29.37 0.32
N THR A 236 -13.28 30.35 -0.55
CA THR A 236 -14.34 31.29 -0.93
C THR A 236 -15.54 30.60 -1.57
N VAL A 237 -15.29 29.64 -2.48
CA VAL A 237 -16.34 28.84 -3.10
C VAL A 237 -17.04 27.95 -2.07
N LEU A 238 -16.27 27.25 -1.22
CA LEU A 238 -16.82 26.36 -0.19
C LEU A 238 -17.62 27.11 0.88
N SER A 239 -17.21 28.33 1.24
CA SER A 239 -17.92 29.14 2.22
C SER A 239 -19.29 29.64 1.75
N GLN A 240 -19.52 29.66 0.42
CA GLN A 240 -20.81 30.01 -0.17
C GLN A 240 -21.78 28.82 -0.24
N MET A 241 -21.31 27.59 0.04
CA MET A 241 -22.19 26.42 0.08
C MET A 241 -23.03 26.43 1.35
N PRO A 242 -24.33 26.07 1.27
CA PRO A 242 -25.18 26.02 2.45
C PRO A 242 -24.60 25.04 3.48
N LYS A 243 -24.48 25.50 4.71
CA LYS A 243 -24.13 24.65 5.86
C LYS A 243 -25.28 23.69 6.10
N THR A 244 -25.16 22.45 5.59
CA THR A 244 -26.06 21.34 5.94
C THR A 244 -25.67 20.73 7.29
#